data_16e84d5b889d8ba586b619a046b365eb
#
_entry.id   16e84d5b889d8ba586b619a046b365eb
#
_cell.length_a   1.000
_cell.length_b   1.000
_cell.length_c   1.000
_cell.angle_alpha   90.00
_cell.angle_beta   90.00
_cell.angle_gamma   90.00
#
_symmetry.space_group_name_H-M   'P 1'
#
loop_
_entity.id
_entity.type
_entity.pdbx_description
1 polymer ?
#
loop_
_entity_poly.entity_id
_entity_poly.type
_entity_poly.pdbx_seq_one_letter_code
_entity_poly.pdbx_strand_id
1 'polypeptide(L)'
;METIEIFKQRQAQTINVLNRLLVFLRDAEQFGIIIDPKFMNKVENAINQKEEEKLKIALVGGFSEGKTSIVAAWAEKYDKDKMKISQAESSDEVAIFNFDDFELIDTPGLFGFKETSNKEKYMDITKKYISEANLVLYVMNPNNPIKESHKDELIWLFKDLNLLSRTVFVLSRFDEEVDIEDDSEYEEGLRVKTDNIRVRLIDFGIIDSSEELSIVAVSANPFEQGVDHWLQHMEEFKKISHIGDLQHATTEKIKKAGTTGVLVLESQRSIIRDVLGRELPLAEKRVQEATMEFQKFKETCEDIQVDIDKADRKISNARINLREFITDLFTDLILQVEGTDMETIGAFFHIYIGDEGIVLETRIKNEFERQLGSMAHEIKKLE
;
A
#
# COMPACT_ATOMS: atom_id res chain seq x y z
N MET A 1 -0.22 40.05 1.90
CA MET A 1 0.17 39.46 3.21
C MET A 1 -0.65 38.23 3.52
N GLU A 2 -1.96 38.24 3.36
CA GLU A 2 -2.88 37.10 3.61
C GLU A 2 -2.51 35.84 2.86
N THR A 3 -2.11 35.91 1.57
CA THR A 3 -1.76 34.75 0.73
C THR A 3 -0.49 34.04 1.19
N ILE A 4 0.50 34.74 1.68
CA ILE A 4 1.77 34.18 2.20
C ILE A 4 1.53 33.47 3.53
N GLU A 5 0.67 34.04 4.38
CA GLU A 5 0.33 33.42 5.65
C GLU A 5 -0.46 32.13 5.50
N ILE A 6 -1.43 32.12 4.59
CA ILE A 6 -2.18 30.91 4.19
C ILE A 6 -1.24 29.83 3.63
N PHE A 7 -0.27 30.21 2.79
CA PHE A 7 0.71 29.27 2.24
C PHE A 7 1.57 28.64 3.35
N LYS A 8 2.17 29.47 4.23
CA LYS A 8 2.98 28.99 5.37
C LYS A 8 2.17 28.07 6.30
N GLN A 9 0.91 28.41 6.53
CA GLN A 9 0.01 27.57 7.34
C GLN A 9 -0.25 26.21 6.68
N ARG A 10 -0.50 26.18 5.36
CA ARG A 10 -0.68 24.92 4.60
C ARG A 10 0.58 24.08 4.57
N GLN A 11 1.74 24.71 4.41
CA GLN A 11 3.04 24.03 4.46
C GLN A 11 3.28 23.37 5.83
N ALA A 12 3.08 24.13 6.91
CA ALA A 12 3.21 23.61 8.27
C ALA A 12 2.24 22.44 8.55
N GLN A 13 0.99 22.53 8.07
CA GLN A 13 0.02 21.43 8.15
C GLN A 13 0.49 20.20 7.38
N THR A 14 1.01 20.36 6.18
CA THR A 14 1.49 19.24 5.35
C THR A 14 2.70 18.55 5.98
N ILE A 15 3.65 19.33 6.51
CA ILE A 15 4.80 18.79 7.26
C ILE A 15 4.33 18.03 8.51
N ASN A 16 3.33 18.54 9.22
CA ASN A 16 2.75 17.83 10.36
C ASN A 16 2.12 16.48 9.94
N VAL A 17 1.39 16.45 8.82
CA VAL A 17 0.83 15.20 8.28
C VAL A 17 1.93 14.23 7.89
N LEU A 18 3.00 14.68 7.25
CA LEU A 18 4.16 13.83 6.89
C LEU A 18 4.84 13.25 8.14
N ASN A 19 5.03 14.04 9.19
CA ASN A 19 5.57 13.56 10.46
C ASN A 19 4.66 12.51 11.11
N ARG A 20 3.35 12.71 11.10
CA ARG A 20 2.38 11.71 11.61
C ARG A 20 2.38 10.44 10.77
N LEU A 21 2.52 10.57 9.44
CA LEU A 21 2.66 9.43 8.55
C LEU A 21 3.93 8.63 8.86
N LEU A 22 5.06 9.32 9.11
CA LEU A 22 6.31 8.67 9.50
C LEU A 22 6.17 7.88 10.81
N VAL A 23 5.48 8.47 11.81
CA VAL A 23 5.16 7.77 13.07
C VAL A 23 4.28 6.55 12.82
N PHE A 24 3.22 6.71 12.02
CA PHE A 24 2.34 5.60 11.65
C PHE A 24 3.10 4.44 10.99
N LEU A 25 4.01 4.72 10.05
CA LEU A 25 4.81 3.69 9.39
C LEU A 25 5.73 2.96 10.40
N ARG A 26 6.37 3.69 11.32
CA ARG A 26 7.22 3.12 12.37
C ARG A 26 6.42 2.27 13.38
N ASP A 27 5.26 2.75 13.77
CA ASP A 27 4.38 2.01 14.68
C ASP A 27 3.84 0.73 14.00
N ALA A 28 3.51 0.80 12.71
CA ALA A 28 3.05 -0.36 11.94
C ALA A 28 4.07 -1.51 11.95
N GLU A 29 5.37 -1.21 11.88
CA GLU A 29 6.44 -2.22 11.99
C GLU A 29 6.42 -2.93 13.35
N GLN A 30 6.12 -2.22 14.45
CA GLN A 30 5.99 -2.82 15.79
C GLN A 30 4.84 -3.81 15.88
N PHE A 31 3.79 -3.63 15.06
CA PHE A 31 2.66 -4.55 14.96
C PHE A 31 2.83 -5.63 13.88
N GLY A 32 4.05 -5.81 13.36
CA GLY A 32 4.40 -6.86 12.41
C GLY A 32 3.97 -6.60 10.97
N ILE A 33 3.68 -5.35 10.62
CA ILE A 33 3.47 -4.92 9.22
C ILE A 33 4.86 -4.63 8.63
N ILE A 34 5.22 -5.31 7.55
CA ILE A 34 6.50 -5.09 6.87
C ILE A 34 6.32 -3.87 5.96
N ILE A 35 6.98 -2.77 6.32
CA ILE A 35 7.01 -1.55 5.51
C ILE A 35 8.26 -1.56 4.62
N ASP A 36 8.09 -1.28 3.31
CA ASP A 36 9.27 -1.11 2.43
C ASP A 36 10.06 0.13 2.89
N PRO A 37 11.35 -0.01 3.24
CA PRO A 37 12.20 1.11 3.67
C PRO A 37 12.21 2.29 2.70
N LYS A 38 11.89 2.07 1.42
CA LYS A 38 11.76 3.12 0.41
C LYS A 38 10.66 4.13 0.76
N PHE A 39 9.55 3.69 1.39
CA PHE A 39 8.47 4.60 1.79
C PHE A 39 8.89 5.48 2.97
N MET A 40 9.62 4.92 3.94
CA MET A 40 10.20 5.69 5.05
C MET A 40 11.12 6.78 4.52
N ASN A 41 12.10 6.42 3.69
CA ASN A 41 13.03 7.36 3.07
C ASN A 41 12.32 8.43 2.24
N LYS A 42 11.26 8.05 1.52
CA LYS A 42 10.45 8.96 0.71
C LYS A 42 9.77 10.03 1.55
N VAL A 43 9.18 9.63 2.68
CA VAL A 43 8.52 10.55 3.62
C VAL A 43 9.56 11.44 4.31
N GLU A 44 10.69 10.89 4.75
CA GLU A 44 11.78 11.67 5.36
C GLU A 44 12.35 12.71 4.40
N ASN A 45 12.60 12.32 3.14
CA ASN A 45 13.04 13.26 2.11
C ASN A 45 12.01 14.37 1.87
N ALA A 46 10.71 14.03 1.83
CA ALA A 46 9.65 15.01 1.66
C ALA A 46 9.57 16.03 2.82
N ILE A 47 9.83 15.57 4.06
CA ILE A 47 9.88 16.46 5.24
C ILE A 47 11.07 17.43 5.15
N ASN A 48 12.21 16.93 4.66
CA ASN A 48 13.46 17.69 4.60
C ASN A 48 13.60 18.56 3.34
N GLN A 49 12.67 18.41 2.37
CA GLN A 49 12.72 19.17 1.12
C GLN A 49 12.61 20.68 1.38
N LYS A 50 13.59 21.44 0.90
CA LYS A 50 13.63 22.91 1.04
C LYS A 50 13.00 23.58 -0.20
N GLU A 51 12.50 24.80 -0.03
CA GLU A 51 11.96 25.62 -1.15
C GLU A 51 13.02 25.98 -2.20
N GLU A 52 14.30 25.94 -1.84
CA GLU A 52 15.44 26.26 -2.73
C GLU A 52 15.91 25.05 -3.54
N GLU A 53 15.32 23.87 -3.37
CA GLU A 53 15.66 22.71 -4.17
C GLU A 53 15.17 22.88 -5.60
N LYS A 54 15.96 22.33 -6.56
CA LYS A 54 15.59 22.32 -7.97
C LYS A 54 14.24 21.67 -8.20
N LEU A 55 13.45 22.21 -9.11
CA LEU A 55 12.19 21.61 -9.53
C LEU A 55 12.43 20.27 -10.22
N LYS A 56 11.71 19.25 -9.82
CA LYS A 56 11.74 17.91 -10.45
C LYS A 56 10.61 17.80 -11.46
N ILE A 57 10.97 17.65 -12.73
CA ILE A 57 10.06 17.48 -13.86
C ILE A 57 10.19 16.05 -14.38
N ALA A 58 9.18 15.23 -14.20
CA ALA A 58 9.21 13.84 -14.66
C ALA A 58 8.55 13.68 -16.02
N LEU A 59 9.25 13.01 -16.96
CA LEU A 59 8.66 12.56 -18.21
C LEU A 59 8.03 11.19 -17.98
N VAL A 60 6.74 11.08 -18.25
CA VAL A 60 5.91 9.91 -18.02
C VAL A 60 5.21 9.54 -19.32
N GLY A 61 5.12 8.26 -19.62
CA GLY A 61 4.45 7.78 -20.84
C GLY A 61 4.80 6.32 -21.11
N GLY A 62 4.32 5.77 -22.19
CA GLY A 62 4.60 4.41 -22.62
C GLY A 62 6.04 4.16 -23.05
N PHE A 63 6.35 2.90 -23.28
CA PHE A 63 7.65 2.53 -23.86
C PHE A 63 7.72 3.04 -25.31
N SER A 64 8.89 3.56 -25.73
CA SER A 64 9.15 4.10 -27.07
C SER A 64 8.28 5.30 -27.50
N GLU A 65 7.67 6.02 -26.57
CA GLU A 65 6.89 7.23 -26.86
C GLU A 65 7.76 8.50 -26.97
N GLY A 66 9.07 8.37 -27.11
CA GLY A 66 9.98 9.49 -27.45
C GLY A 66 10.41 10.36 -26.26
N LYS A 67 10.23 9.91 -24.99
CA LYS A 67 10.62 10.66 -23.78
C LYS A 67 12.09 11.09 -23.81
N THR A 68 13.00 10.16 -24.01
CA THR A 68 14.45 10.43 -24.09
C THR A 68 14.80 11.39 -25.23
N SER A 69 14.12 11.29 -26.35
CA SER A 69 14.31 12.21 -27.48
C SER A 69 13.87 13.64 -27.14
N ILE A 70 12.75 13.79 -26.38
CA ILE A 70 12.29 15.09 -25.92
C ILE A 70 13.32 15.72 -24.97
N VAL A 71 13.88 14.93 -24.02
CA VAL A 71 14.92 15.42 -23.13
C VAL A 71 16.15 15.91 -23.93
N ALA A 72 16.58 15.11 -24.89
CA ALA A 72 17.73 15.48 -25.78
C ALA A 72 17.46 16.78 -26.55
N ALA A 73 16.26 16.91 -27.12
CA ALA A 73 15.83 18.12 -27.83
C ALA A 73 15.70 19.34 -26.93
N TRP A 74 15.18 19.14 -25.69
CA TRP A 74 15.06 20.21 -24.70
C TRP A 74 16.41 20.78 -24.29
N ALA A 75 17.41 19.90 -24.11
CA ALA A 75 18.74 20.31 -23.66
C ALA A 75 19.52 21.14 -24.67
N GLU A 76 19.10 21.26 -25.93
CA GLU A 76 19.78 21.95 -27.09
C GLU A 76 21.25 21.54 -27.28
N LYS A 77 21.76 20.62 -26.47
CA LYS A 77 23.15 20.16 -26.47
C LYS A 77 23.15 18.68 -26.10
N TYR A 78 23.30 17.85 -27.11
CA TYR A 78 23.64 16.43 -26.88
C TYR A 78 25.15 16.32 -26.57
N ASP A 79 25.57 17.01 -25.51
CA ASP A 79 26.95 16.89 -25.01
C ASP A 79 26.94 15.82 -23.92
N LYS A 80 27.18 14.57 -24.33
CA LYS A 80 27.25 13.41 -23.42
C LYS A 80 28.21 13.64 -22.25
N ASP A 81 29.22 14.50 -22.38
CA ASP A 81 30.21 14.77 -21.36
C ASP A 81 29.79 15.86 -20.37
N LYS A 82 28.80 16.70 -20.72
CA LYS A 82 28.25 17.74 -19.83
C LYS A 82 26.94 17.39 -19.17
N MET A 83 26.21 16.42 -19.71
CA MET A 83 25.06 15.84 -19.03
C MET A 83 25.61 14.93 -17.92
N LYS A 84 25.69 15.42 -16.69
CA LYS A 84 25.91 14.57 -15.52
C LYS A 84 24.69 13.66 -15.37
N ILE A 85 24.72 12.54 -16.09
CA ILE A 85 23.80 11.44 -15.88
C ILE A 85 24.19 10.87 -14.51
N SER A 86 23.52 11.31 -13.47
CA SER A 86 23.59 10.57 -12.21
C SER A 86 22.73 9.32 -12.40
N GLN A 87 23.36 8.21 -12.78
CA GLN A 87 22.75 6.91 -12.67
C GLN A 87 22.40 6.73 -11.19
N ALA A 88 21.12 6.72 -10.88
CA ALA A 88 20.68 6.32 -9.56
C ALA A 88 21.17 4.87 -9.33
N GLU A 89 21.81 4.61 -8.21
CA GLU A 89 22.60 3.42 -7.88
C GLU A 89 21.89 2.06 -8.05
N SER A 90 20.70 1.98 -8.58
CA SER A 90 19.95 0.72 -8.66
C SER A 90 19.07 0.50 -9.88
N SER A 91 19.08 1.35 -10.91
CA SER A 91 18.29 1.08 -12.10
C SER A 91 18.95 1.62 -13.36
N ASP A 92 19.27 0.74 -14.26
CA ASP A 92 19.79 1.02 -15.59
C ASP A 92 18.82 1.82 -16.48
N GLU A 93 17.71 2.34 -15.92
CA GLU A 93 16.57 2.82 -16.69
C GLU A 93 16.00 4.20 -16.31
N VAL A 94 16.48 4.85 -15.26
CA VAL A 94 16.12 6.24 -14.92
C VAL A 94 17.31 7.15 -15.21
N ALA A 95 17.12 8.15 -16.05
CA ALA A 95 18.14 9.15 -16.30
C ALA A 95 17.69 10.51 -15.74
N ILE A 96 18.57 11.17 -14.97
CA ILE A 96 18.32 12.49 -14.39
C ILE A 96 19.25 13.49 -15.07
N PHE A 97 18.66 14.50 -15.68
CA PHE A 97 19.36 15.56 -16.37
C PHE A 97 19.24 16.84 -15.57
N ASN A 98 20.39 17.35 -15.12
CA ASN A 98 20.45 18.52 -14.25
C ASN A 98 20.61 19.80 -15.06
N PHE A 99 19.66 20.74 -14.89
CA PHE A 99 19.72 22.13 -15.35
C PHE A 99 19.94 23.07 -14.17
N ASP A 100 20.10 24.37 -14.41
CA ASP A 100 20.38 25.33 -13.35
C ASP A 100 19.24 25.39 -12.31
N ASP A 101 17.98 25.47 -12.78
CA ASP A 101 16.81 25.67 -11.92
C ASP A 101 15.92 24.42 -11.75
N PHE A 102 16.14 23.36 -12.54
CA PHE A 102 15.31 22.16 -12.51
C PHE A 102 16.07 20.90 -12.90
N GLU A 103 15.47 19.75 -12.64
CA GLU A 103 15.90 18.43 -13.04
C GLU A 103 14.85 17.82 -13.96
N LEU A 104 15.24 17.34 -15.15
CA LEU A 104 14.41 16.47 -15.97
C LEU A 104 14.70 15.02 -15.63
N ILE A 105 13.65 14.27 -15.31
CA ILE A 105 13.73 12.86 -14.96
C ILE A 105 13.08 12.06 -16.07
N ASP A 106 13.91 11.37 -16.87
CA ASP A 106 13.42 10.41 -17.86
C ASP A 106 13.11 9.10 -17.14
N THR A 107 11.82 8.76 -17.05
CA THR A 107 11.38 7.57 -16.35
C THR A 107 11.24 6.38 -17.30
N PRO A 108 11.43 5.14 -16.83
CA PRO A 108 11.01 3.96 -17.58
C PRO A 108 9.56 4.08 -18.01
N GLY A 109 9.19 3.46 -19.12
CA GLY A 109 7.80 3.50 -19.58
C GLY A 109 6.85 2.95 -18.50
N LEU A 110 5.81 3.72 -18.17
CA LEU A 110 4.78 3.31 -17.21
C LEU A 110 3.92 2.17 -17.77
N PHE A 111 3.82 2.06 -19.09
CA PHE A 111 2.96 1.13 -19.82
C PHE A 111 3.77 0.28 -20.81
N GLY A 112 3.31 -0.96 -21.05
CA GLY A 112 3.79 -1.75 -22.19
C GLY A 112 4.99 -2.65 -21.94
N PHE A 113 5.35 -2.94 -20.69
CA PHE A 113 6.36 -3.97 -20.43
C PHE A 113 5.86 -5.35 -20.88
N LYS A 114 6.66 -6.02 -21.72
CA LYS A 114 6.49 -7.46 -21.94
C LYS A 114 6.73 -8.17 -20.61
N GLU A 115 5.98 -9.25 -20.37
CA GLU A 115 6.07 -10.07 -19.16
C GLU A 115 7.51 -10.52 -18.88
N THR A 116 8.22 -9.77 -18.08
CA THR A 116 9.53 -10.13 -17.54
C THR A 116 9.47 -10.09 -16.02
N SER A 117 10.27 -10.90 -15.37
CA SER A 117 10.38 -10.99 -13.90
C SER A 117 10.71 -9.66 -13.21
N ASN A 118 10.99 -8.61 -13.95
CA ASN A 118 11.35 -7.27 -13.46
C ASN A 118 10.22 -6.22 -13.61
N LYS A 119 9.05 -6.58 -14.15
CA LYS A 119 7.95 -5.63 -14.44
C LYS A 119 7.51 -4.84 -13.20
N GLU A 120 7.30 -5.51 -12.08
CA GLU A 120 6.89 -4.88 -10.81
C GLU A 120 7.95 -3.89 -10.33
N LYS A 121 9.24 -4.24 -10.44
CA LYS A 121 10.34 -3.38 -10.04
C LYS A 121 10.40 -2.07 -10.83
N TYR A 122 10.19 -2.11 -12.16
CA TYR A 122 10.19 -0.92 -13.01
C TYR A 122 8.98 -0.02 -12.75
N MET A 123 7.80 -0.60 -12.58
CA MET A 123 6.61 0.16 -12.20
C MET A 123 6.80 0.89 -10.87
N ASP A 124 7.38 0.23 -9.88
CA ASP A 124 7.61 0.83 -8.55
C ASP A 124 8.62 1.97 -8.62
N ILE A 125 9.68 1.82 -9.40
CA ILE A 125 10.67 2.87 -9.61
C ILE A 125 10.01 4.09 -10.28
N THR A 126 9.29 3.87 -11.38
CA THR A 126 8.58 4.91 -12.11
C THR A 126 7.58 5.62 -11.21
N LYS A 127 6.76 4.88 -10.47
CA LYS A 127 5.79 5.41 -9.52
C LYS A 127 6.45 6.24 -8.41
N LYS A 128 7.65 5.87 -7.96
CA LYS A 128 8.39 6.65 -6.98
C LYS A 128 8.72 8.04 -7.53
N TYR A 129 9.36 8.11 -8.70
CA TYR A 129 9.77 9.40 -9.27
C TYR A 129 8.58 10.28 -9.65
N ILE A 130 7.51 9.70 -10.18
CA ILE A 130 6.29 10.42 -10.54
C ILE A 130 5.66 11.10 -9.31
N SER A 131 5.52 10.38 -8.19
CA SER A 131 4.90 10.94 -6.99
C SER A 131 5.76 12.00 -6.29
N GLU A 132 7.08 11.98 -6.51
CA GLU A 132 8.02 12.98 -6.03
C GLU A 132 8.14 14.19 -6.98
N ALA A 133 7.67 14.08 -8.21
CA ALA A 133 7.78 15.15 -9.21
C ALA A 133 6.96 16.38 -8.84
N ASN A 134 7.54 17.55 -9.07
CA ASN A 134 6.84 18.83 -8.94
C ASN A 134 5.95 19.11 -10.15
N LEU A 135 6.36 18.64 -11.34
CA LEU A 135 5.63 18.76 -12.59
C LEU A 135 5.79 17.49 -13.41
N VAL A 136 4.79 17.15 -14.21
CA VAL A 136 4.78 15.98 -15.08
C VAL A 136 4.63 16.39 -16.54
N LEU A 137 5.48 15.86 -17.41
CA LEU A 137 5.29 15.85 -18.85
C LEU A 137 4.76 14.46 -19.24
N TYR A 138 3.46 14.39 -19.52
CA TYR A 138 2.83 13.13 -19.90
C TYR A 138 2.95 12.96 -21.43
N VAL A 139 3.93 12.14 -21.84
CA VAL A 139 4.30 11.92 -23.26
C VAL A 139 3.48 10.79 -23.83
N MET A 140 2.89 11.01 -25.00
CA MET A 140 2.04 10.05 -25.68
C MET A 140 2.20 10.12 -27.21
N ASN A 141 1.96 8.99 -27.86
CA ASN A 141 1.93 8.92 -29.32
C ASN A 141 0.60 9.49 -29.83
N PRO A 142 0.62 10.39 -30.83
CA PRO A 142 -0.57 11.05 -31.35
C PRO A 142 -1.56 10.08 -32.05
N ASN A 143 -1.11 8.94 -32.57
CA ASN A 143 -1.98 7.92 -33.17
C ASN A 143 -3.02 7.35 -32.23
N ASN A 144 -2.62 7.11 -30.96
CA ASN A 144 -3.54 6.62 -29.93
C ASN A 144 -3.09 7.16 -28.55
N PRO A 145 -3.34 8.44 -28.26
CA PRO A 145 -2.76 9.11 -27.11
C PRO A 145 -3.28 8.57 -25.77
N ILE A 146 -4.55 8.20 -25.69
CA ILE A 146 -5.16 7.67 -24.46
C ILE A 146 -5.74 6.29 -24.72
N LYS A 147 -5.02 5.24 -24.29
CA LYS A 147 -5.39 3.85 -24.50
C LYS A 147 -6.28 3.34 -23.36
N GLU A 148 -7.28 2.51 -23.67
CA GLU A 148 -8.15 1.88 -22.65
C GLU A 148 -7.33 1.05 -21.67
N SER A 149 -6.29 0.38 -22.14
CA SER A 149 -5.40 -0.42 -21.29
C SER A 149 -4.58 0.38 -20.27
N HIS A 150 -4.60 1.70 -20.34
CA HIS A 150 -3.88 2.61 -19.43
C HIS A 150 -4.81 3.28 -18.42
N LYS A 151 -6.09 2.93 -18.41
CA LYS A 151 -7.12 3.60 -17.62
C LYS A 151 -6.81 3.65 -16.13
N ASP A 152 -6.43 2.51 -15.56
CA ASP A 152 -6.21 2.40 -14.11
C ASP A 152 -5.00 3.25 -13.68
N GLU A 153 -3.92 3.24 -14.45
CA GLU A 153 -2.74 4.05 -14.18
C GLU A 153 -3.02 5.55 -14.39
N LEU A 154 -3.85 5.91 -15.35
CA LEU A 154 -4.27 7.30 -15.56
C LEU A 154 -5.15 7.80 -14.42
N ILE A 155 -6.05 6.97 -13.89
CA ILE A 155 -6.84 7.27 -12.70
C ILE A 155 -5.89 7.46 -11.51
N TRP A 156 -4.94 6.56 -11.31
CA TRP A 156 -3.94 6.69 -10.26
C TRP A 156 -3.14 7.98 -10.36
N LEU A 157 -2.63 8.32 -11.57
CA LEU A 157 -1.88 9.56 -11.80
C LEU A 157 -2.71 10.81 -11.51
N PHE A 158 -3.89 10.91 -12.12
CA PHE A 158 -4.61 12.17 -12.20
C PHE A 158 -5.64 12.36 -11.10
N LYS A 159 -6.20 11.28 -10.54
CA LYS A 159 -7.15 11.35 -9.41
C LYS A 159 -6.48 11.04 -8.08
N ASP A 160 -5.83 9.88 -7.95
CA ASP A 160 -5.30 9.46 -6.66
C ASP A 160 -4.11 10.31 -6.22
N LEU A 161 -3.14 10.56 -7.13
CA LEU A 161 -2.02 11.46 -6.87
C LEU A 161 -2.35 12.95 -7.08
N ASN A 162 -3.47 13.26 -7.76
CA ASN A 162 -3.89 14.63 -8.10
C ASN A 162 -2.83 15.41 -8.91
N LEU A 163 -2.26 14.77 -9.94
CA LEU A 163 -1.20 15.38 -10.75
C LEU A 163 -1.72 16.23 -11.91
N LEU A 164 -3.00 16.17 -12.24
CA LEU A 164 -3.56 16.81 -13.44
C LEU A 164 -3.23 18.31 -13.53
N SER A 165 -3.36 19.03 -12.41
CA SER A 165 -3.05 20.47 -12.36
C SER A 165 -1.58 20.81 -12.63
N ARG A 166 -0.70 19.83 -12.43
CA ARG A 166 0.77 19.92 -12.61
C ARG A 166 1.26 19.12 -13.83
N THR A 167 0.36 18.76 -14.75
CA THR A 167 0.70 17.99 -15.95
C THR A 167 0.61 18.86 -17.21
N VAL A 168 1.61 18.72 -18.07
CA VAL A 168 1.56 19.11 -19.47
C VAL A 168 1.48 17.83 -20.30
N PHE A 169 0.45 17.70 -21.12
CA PHE A 169 0.31 16.59 -22.06
C PHE A 169 1.12 16.87 -23.31
N VAL A 170 1.93 15.91 -23.70
CA VAL A 170 2.88 16.06 -24.82
C VAL A 170 2.59 15.00 -25.88
N LEU A 171 2.12 15.44 -27.04
CA LEU A 171 2.01 14.60 -28.23
C LEU A 171 3.38 14.58 -28.92
N SER A 172 4.08 13.46 -28.85
CA SER A 172 5.41 13.27 -29.43
C SER A 172 5.32 12.78 -30.87
N ARG A 173 6.39 12.94 -31.64
CA ARG A 173 6.47 12.51 -33.06
C ARG A 173 5.28 13.01 -33.88
N PHE A 174 4.98 14.29 -33.72
CA PHE A 174 3.81 14.86 -34.38
C PHE A 174 3.96 15.00 -35.89
N ASP A 175 5.19 14.99 -36.38
CA ASP A 175 5.57 14.87 -37.78
C ASP A 175 5.14 13.56 -38.46
N GLU A 176 4.80 12.52 -37.69
CA GLU A 176 4.20 11.30 -38.24
C GLU A 176 2.70 11.46 -38.56
N GLU A 177 2.05 12.51 -38.05
CA GLU A 177 0.59 12.74 -38.15
C GLU A 177 0.22 13.86 -39.13
N VAL A 178 1.01 14.93 -39.16
CA VAL A 178 0.74 16.14 -39.96
C VAL A 178 2.03 16.71 -40.56
N ASP A 179 1.90 17.54 -41.54
CA ASP A 179 3.03 18.37 -41.99
C ASP A 179 3.29 19.47 -40.95
N ILE A 180 4.41 19.30 -40.18
CA ILE A 180 4.81 20.25 -39.14
C ILE A 180 5.46 21.51 -39.68
N GLU A 181 5.71 21.62 -40.99
CA GLU A 181 6.18 22.83 -41.66
C GLU A 181 5.01 23.74 -42.06
N ASP A 182 3.77 23.19 -42.15
CA ASP A 182 2.54 23.93 -42.38
C ASP A 182 1.83 24.24 -41.06
N ASP A 183 1.87 25.51 -40.64
CA ASP A 183 1.25 25.97 -39.37
C ASP A 183 -0.25 25.65 -39.34
N SER A 184 -0.97 25.68 -40.47
CA SER A 184 -2.42 25.39 -40.50
C SER A 184 -2.72 23.91 -40.30
N GLU A 185 -1.94 23.01 -40.88
CA GLU A 185 -2.07 21.57 -40.66
C GLU A 185 -1.70 21.19 -39.22
N TYR A 186 -0.63 21.81 -38.71
CA TYR A 186 -0.22 21.61 -37.33
C TYR A 186 -1.32 22.02 -36.34
N GLU A 187 -1.89 23.23 -36.47
CA GLU A 187 -2.93 23.72 -35.56
C GLU A 187 -4.21 22.86 -35.64
N GLU A 188 -4.66 22.49 -36.84
CA GLU A 188 -5.84 21.64 -37.01
C GLU A 188 -5.61 20.25 -36.47
N GLY A 189 -4.45 19.64 -36.70
CA GLY A 189 -4.09 18.34 -36.14
C GLY A 189 -4.05 18.37 -34.62
N LEU A 190 -3.43 19.39 -34.04
CA LEU A 190 -3.37 19.58 -32.58
C LEU A 190 -4.77 19.72 -31.96
N ARG A 191 -5.66 20.49 -32.61
CA ARG A 191 -7.06 20.67 -32.19
C ARG A 191 -7.80 19.34 -32.15
N VAL A 192 -7.73 18.55 -33.24
CA VAL A 192 -8.39 17.25 -33.34
C VAL A 192 -7.88 16.29 -32.27
N LYS A 193 -6.56 16.22 -32.05
CA LYS A 193 -5.98 15.33 -31.00
C LYS A 193 -6.34 15.81 -29.60
N THR A 194 -6.38 17.11 -29.36
CA THR A 194 -6.82 17.70 -28.09
C THR A 194 -8.24 17.29 -27.74
N ASP A 195 -9.18 17.40 -28.70
CA ASP A 195 -10.56 16.99 -28.51
C ASP A 195 -10.67 15.48 -28.19
N ASN A 196 -9.92 14.64 -28.91
CA ASN A 196 -9.87 13.20 -28.66
C ASN A 196 -9.36 12.88 -27.25
N ILE A 197 -8.29 13.52 -26.79
CA ILE A 197 -7.75 13.35 -25.44
C ILE A 197 -8.79 13.74 -24.40
N ARG A 198 -9.47 14.90 -24.57
CA ARG A 198 -10.51 15.38 -23.66
C ARG A 198 -11.65 14.38 -23.53
N VAL A 199 -12.20 13.92 -24.66
CA VAL A 199 -13.29 12.94 -24.68
C VAL A 199 -12.91 11.69 -23.90
N ARG A 200 -11.71 11.15 -24.14
CA ARG A 200 -11.25 9.93 -23.45
C ARG A 200 -11.04 10.14 -21.96
N LEU A 201 -10.49 11.26 -21.54
CA LEU A 201 -10.31 11.55 -20.11
C LEU A 201 -11.65 11.79 -19.40
N ILE A 202 -12.65 12.35 -20.08
CA ILE A 202 -14.03 12.45 -19.59
C ILE A 202 -14.66 11.06 -19.46
N ASP A 203 -14.53 10.20 -20.47
CA ASP A 203 -15.05 8.83 -20.45
C ASP A 203 -14.44 8.00 -19.29
N PHE A 204 -13.19 8.24 -18.96
CA PHE A 204 -12.54 7.62 -17.81
C PHE A 204 -12.94 8.27 -16.47
N GLY A 205 -13.71 9.35 -16.50
CA GLY A 205 -14.10 10.11 -15.33
C GLY A 205 -12.94 10.83 -14.66
N ILE A 206 -11.86 11.10 -15.39
CA ILE A 206 -10.64 11.78 -14.88
C ILE A 206 -10.85 13.29 -14.82
N ILE A 207 -11.47 13.87 -15.85
CA ILE A 207 -11.79 15.30 -15.94
C ILE A 207 -13.29 15.50 -16.14
N ASP A 208 -13.75 16.70 -15.87
CA ASP A 208 -15.05 17.18 -16.33
C ASP A 208 -14.92 18.06 -17.59
N SER A 209 -16.06 18.48 -18.16
CA SER A 209 -16.10 19.25 -19.39
C SER A 209 -15.53 20.68 -19.25
N SER A 210 -15.42 21.21 -18.03
CA SER A 210 -14.94 22.55 -17.73
C SER A 210 -13.44 22.65 -17.51
N GLU A 211 -12.77 21.50 -17.35
CA GLU A 211 -11.35 21.45 -16.98
C GLU A 211 -10.44 21.74 -18.18
N GLU A 212 -9.52 22.69 -18.01
CA GLU A 212 -8.57 23.08 -19.03
C GLU A 212 -7.30 22.20 -18.96
N LEU A 213 -6.95 21.60 -20.12
CA LEU A 213 -5.73 20.82 -20.26
C LEU A 213 -4.64 21.66 -20.96
N SER A 214 -3.40 21.52 -20.52
CA SER A 214 -2.23 22.03 -21.22
C SER A 214 -1.72 20.91 -22.12
N ILE A 215 -1.93 21.04 -23.43
CA ILE A 215 -1.53 20.04 -24.43
C ILE A 215 -0.63 20.72 -25.46
N VAL A 216 0.51 20.09 -25.75
CA VAL A 216 1.48 20.54 -26.74
C VAL A 216 1.87 19.37 -27.64
N ALA A 217 2.00 19.61 -28.95
CA ALA A 217 2.52 18.63 -29.87
C ALA A 217 3.98 18.98 -30.21
N VAL A 218 4.85 17.98 -30.28
CA VAL A 218 6.28 18.19 -30.56
C VAL A 218 6.84 17.10 -31.47
N SER A 219 7.85 17.44 -32.24
CA SER A 219 8.71 16.48 -32.92
C SER A 219 10.16 16.68 -32.46
N ALA A 220 10.62 15.78 -31.59
CA ALA A 220 11.98 15.86 -31.02
C ALA A 220 13.06 15.38 -32.01
N ASN A 221 12.69 14.73 -33.08
CA ASN A 221 13.55 14.29 -34.17
C ASN A 221 12.78 14.36 -35.49
N PRO A 222 12.46 15.59 -35.98
CA PRO A 222 11.65 15.77 -37.16
C PRO A 222 12.17 14.94 -38.34
N PHE A 223 11.25 14.25 -39.02
CA PHE A 223 11.51 13.44 -40.23
C PHE A 223 12.61 12.37 -40.02
N GLU A 224 12.85 11.94 -38.79
CA GLU A 224 13.86 10.94 -38.45
C GLU A 224 15.30 11.26 -38.93
N GLN A 225 15.62 12.52 -39.13
CA GLN A 225 16.95 12.96 -39.66
C GLN A 225 18.10 12.70 -38.65
N GLY A 226 17.75 12.51 -37.38
CA GLY A 226 18.73 12.26 -36.33
C GLY A 226 19.25 13.52 -35.64
N VAL A 227 19.74 13.31 -34.41
CA VAL A 227 20.20 14.41 -33.54
C VAL A 227 21.36 15.19 -34.17
N ASP A 228 22.32 14.48 -34.80
CA ASP A 228 23.49 15.13 -35.41
C ASP A 228 23.11 16.07 -36.58
N HIS A 229 22.08 15.72 -37.33
CA HIS A 229 21.55 16.59 -38.39
C HIS A 229 20.97 17.87 -37.77
N TRP A 230 20.10 17.74 -36.76
CA TRP A 230 19.42 18.86 -36.17
C TRP A 230 20.34 19.76 -35.34
N LEU A 231 21.43 19.24 -34.78
CA LEU A 231 22.46 20.06 -34.14
C LEU A 231 23.18 21.00 -35.17
N GLN A 232 23.23 20.63 -36.43
CA GLN A 232 23.78 21.47 -37.48
C GLN A 232 22.73 22.44 -38.05
N HIS A 233 21.44 22.18 -37.88
CA HIS A 233 20.32 22.95 -38.41
C HIS A 233 19.40 23.50 -37.29
N MET A 234 19.99 24.04 -36.23
CA MET A 234 19.26 24.44 -35.03
C MET A 234 18.16 25.48 -35.22
N GLU A 235 18.35 26.43 -36.15
CA GLU A 235 17.33 27.46 -36.43
C GLU A 235 16.08 26.85 -37.07
N GLU A 236 16.26 25.91 -37.97
CA GLU A 236 15.17 25.17 -38.63
C GLU A 236 14.50 24.22 -37.59
N PHE A 237 15.31 23.49 -36.81
CA PHE A 237 14.83 22.64 -35.74
C PHE A 237 13.94 23.39 -34.76
N LYS A 238 14.37 24.57 -34.29
CA LYS A 238 13.59 25.38 -33.36
C LYS A 238 12.24 25.80 -33.92
N LYS A 239 12.17 26.01 -35.24
CA LYS A 239 10.94 26.41 -35.90
C LYS A 239 9.92 25.25 -35.98
N ILE A 240 10.38 24.05 -36.37
CA ILE A 240 9.49 22.95 -36.73
C ILE A 240 9.28 21.93 -35.61
N SER A 241 10.19 21.87 -34.64
CA SER A 241 10.11 20.89 -33.53
C SER A 241 9.04 21.17 -32.47
N HIS A 242 8.64 22.43 -32.35
CA HIS A 242 7.74 22.93 -31.28
C HIS A 242 8.23 22.65 -29.83
N ILE A 243 9.53 22.35 -29.67
CA ILE A 243 10.12 22.18 -28.32
C ILE A 243 10.06 23.49 -27.53
N GLY A 244 10.18 24.64 -28.21
CA GLY A 244 10.00 25.96 -27.62
C GLY A 244 8.60 26.15 -26.98
N ASP A 245 7.55 25.64 -27.64
CA ASP A 245 6.19 25.68 -27.11
C ASP A 245 6.03 24.81 -25.90
N LEU A 246 6.68 23.65 -25.85
CA LEU A 246 6.72 22.79 -24.67
C LEU A 246 7.44 23.47 -23.50
N GLN A 247 8.57 24.11 -23.74
CA GLN A 247 9.30 24.91 -22.74
C GLN A 247 8.43 26.04 -22.20
N HIS A 248 7.73 26.75 -23.09
CA HIS A 248 6.80 27.82 -22.71
C HIS A 248 5.62 27.29 -21.90
N ALA A 249 4.95 26.23 -22.35
CA ALA A 249 3.83 25.63 -21.63
C ALA A 249 4.24 25.14 -20.23
N THR A 250 5.44 24.57 -20.11
CA THR A 250 6.01 24.17 -18.81
C THR A 250 6.24 25.36 -17.89
N THR A 251 6.83 26.44 -18.44
CA THR A 251 7.06 27.69 -17.71
C THR A 251 5.75 28.34 -17.25
N GLU A 252 4.73 28.34 -18.10
CA GLU A 252 3.40 28.86 -17.75
C GLU A 252 2.72 28.01 -16.65
N LYS A 253 2.89 26.70 -16.67
CA LYS A 253 2.41 25.83 -15.56
C LYS A 253 3.09 26.18 -14.25
N ILE A 254 4.41 26.40 -14.24
CA ILE A 254 5.16 26.82 -13.05
C ILE A 254 4.67 28.19 -12.57
N LYS A 255 4.49 29.16 -13.45
CA LYS A 255 3.97 30.50 -13.11
C LYS A 255 2.53 30.46 -12.57
N LYS A 256 1.64 29.69 -13.22
CA LYS A 256 0.25 29.51 -12.76
C LYS A 256 0.15 28.84 -11.39
N ALA A 257 1.10 27.97 -11.03
CA ALA A 257 1.19 27.41 -9.69
C ALA A 257 1.55 28.47 -8.61
N GLY A 258 2.02 29.64 -9.03
CA GLY A 258 2.30 30.79 -8.18
C GLY A 258 3.76 30.89 -7.71
N THR A 259 4.27 29.90 -7.02
CA THR A 259 5.67 29.83 -6.57
C THR A 259 6.18 28.40 -6.58
N THR A 260 7.49 28.22 -6.63
CA THR A 260 8.15 26.92 -6.46
C THR A 260 7.67 26.21 -5.20
N GLY A 261 7.48 26.96 -4.10
CA GLY A 261 6.98 26.40 -2.84
C GLY A 261 5.58 25.78 -2.96
N VAL A 262 4.68 26.29 -3.81
CA VAL A 262 3.37 25.66 -4.03
C VAL A 262 3.53 24.32 -4.74
N LEU A 263 4.42 24.22 -5.72
CA LEU A 263 4.70 22.95 -6.42
C LEU A 263 5.33 21.92 -5.47
N VAL A 264 6.25 22.34 -4.59
CA VAL A 264 6.82 21.50 -3.54
C VAL A 264 5.73 21.00 -2.59
N LEU A 265 4.83 21.87 -2.14
CA LEU A 265 3.72 21.50 -1.27
C LEU A 265 2.78 20.45 -1.92
N GLU A 266 2.47 20.63 -3.20
CA GLU A 266 1.63 19.67 -3.92
C GLU A 266 2.35 18.33 -4.18
N SER A 267 3.68 18.33 -4.38
CA SER A 267 4.44 17.07 -4.46
C SER A 267 4.46 16.33 -3.12
N GLN A 268 4.65 17.05 -2.01
CA GLN A 268 4.54 16.47 -0.66
C GLN A 268 3.17 15.82 -0.41
N ARG A 269 2.09 16.45 -0.86
CA ARG A 269 0.74 15.89 -0.78
C ARG A 269 0.56 14.64 -1.64
N SER A 270 1.16 14.62 -2.82
CA SER A 270 1.14 13.42 -3.69
C SER A 270 1.90 12.25 -3.04
N ILE A 271 3.02 12.52 -2.36
CA ILE A 271 3.75 11.52 -1.59
C ILE A 271 2.88 10.94 -0.46
N ILE A 272 2.18 11.79 0.28
CA ILE A 272 1.25 11.33 1.33
C ILE A 272 0.18 10.41 0.74
N ARG A 273 -0.42 10.78 -0.38
CA ARG A 273 -1.46 9.97 -1.05
C ARG A 273 -0.92 8.64 -1.54
N ASP A 274 0.26 8.64 -2.17
CA ASP A 274 0.89 7.41 -2.68
C ASP A 274 1.20 6.42 -1.54
N VAL A 275 1.82 6.89 -0.46
CA VAL A 275 2.18 6.04 0.68
C VAL A 275 0.93 5.54 1.40
N LEU A 276 -0.03 6.41 1.72
CA LEU A 276 -1.27 5.99 2.38
C LEU A 276 -2.11 5.06 1.51
N GLY A 277 -2.20 5.31 0.21
CA GLY A 277 -2.95 4.47 -0.72
C GLY A 277 -2.44 3.02 -0.77
N ARG A 278 -1.16 2.80 -0.46
CA ARG A 278 -0.55 1.46 -0.42
C ARG A 278 -0.57 0.82 0.96
N GLU A 279 -0.15 1.58 1.97
CA GLU A 279 0.11 1.03 3.31
C GLU A 279 -1.16 0.94 4.17
N LEU A 280 -2.13 1.86 4.00
CA LEU A 280 -3.36 1.85 4.78
C LEU A 280 -4.21 0.59 4.58
N PRO A 281 -4.45 0.11 3.33
CA PRO A 281 -5.20 -1.13 3.12
C PRO A 281 -4.52 -2.36 3.75
N LEU A 282 -3.18 -2.41 3.75
CA LEU A 282 -2.43 -3.49 4.38
C LEU A 282 -2.59 -3.47 5.90
N ALA A 283 -2.52 -2.27 6.51
CA ALA A 283 -2.74 -2.09 7.94
C ALA A 283 -4.18 -2.46 8.35
N GLU A 284 -5.18 -2.01 7.59
CA GLU A 284 -6.60 -2.36 7.83
C GLU A 284 -6.84 -3.86 7.75
N LYS A 285 -6.28 -4.53 6.75
CA LYS A 285 -6.37 -5.99 6.62
C LYS A 285 -5.76 -6.70 7.84
N ARG A 286 -4.57 -6.26 8.29
CA ARG A 286 -3.91 -6.83 9.47
C ARG A 286 -4.72 -6.65 10.75
N VAL A 287 -5.33 -5.47 10.92
CA VAL A 287 -6.24 -5.21 12.06
C VAL A 287 -7.45 -6.15 12.02
N GLN A 288 -8.03 -6.39 10.85
CA GLN A 288 -9.15 -7.33 10.71
C GLN A 288 -8.73 -8.76 11.07
N GLU A 289 -7.58 -9.23 10.57
CA GLU A 289 -7.04 -10.55 10.88
C GLU A 289 -6.80 -10.71 12.40
N ALA A 290 -6.12 -9.75 13.02
CA ALA A 290 -5.86 -9.77 14.47
C ALA A 290 -7.16 -9.72 15.30
N THR A 291 -8.17 -8.99 14.84
CA THR A 291 -9.48 -8.95 15.49
C THR A 291 -10.18 -10.30 15.45
N MET A 292 -10.12 -11.00 14.30
CA MET A 292 -10.68 -12.34 14.16
C MET A 292 -9.95 -13.37 15.04
N GLU A 293 -8.62 -13.31 15.12
CA GLU A 293 -7.80 -14.17 15.98
C GLU A 293 -8.13 -13.93 17.47
N PHE A 294 -8.25 -12.68 17.87
CA PHE A 294 -8.62 -12.31 19.22
C PHE A 294 -10.03 -12.83 19.59
N GLN A 295 -10.99 -12.71 18.69
CA GLN A 295 -12.34 -13.22 18.92
C GLN A 295 -12.36 -14.75 19.11
N LYS A 296 -11.65 -15.49 18.27
CA LYS A 296 -11.50 -16.95 18.42
C LYS A 296 -10.83 -17.32 19.73
N PHE A 297 -9.80 -16.58 20.13
CA PHE A 297 -9.14 -16.81 21.42
C PHE A 297 -10.10 -16.58 22.59
N LYS A 298 -10.91 -15.52 22.52
CA LYS A 298 -11.93 -15.23 23.54
C LYS A 298 -12.97 -16.35 23.65
N GLU A 299 -13.50 -16.84 22.52
CA GLU A 299 -14.44 -17.95 22.47
C GLU A 299 -13.82 -19.23 23.07
N THR A 300 -12.56 -19.53 22.74
CA THR A 300 -11.85 -20.67 23.35
C THR A 300 -11.71 -20.52 24.86
N CYS A 301 -11.40 -19.32 25.36
CA CYS A 301 -11.32 -19.06 26.79
C CYS A 301 -12.69 -19.25 27.49
N GLU A 302 -13.77 -18.80 26.87
CA GLU A 302 -15.15 -18.98 27.39
C GLU A 302 -15.52 -20.47 27.43
N ASP A 303 -15.19 -21.25 26.40
CA ASP A 303 -15.43 -22.70 26.37
C ASP A 303 -14.65 -23.43 27.46
N ILE A 304 -13.36 -23.10 27.65
CA ILE A 304 -12.55 -23.65 28.75
C ILE A 304 -13.15 -23.33 30.11
N GLN A 305 -13.61 -22.08 30.30
CA GLN A 305 -14.25 -21.70 31.57
C GLN A 305 -15.51 -22.52 31.83
N VAL A 306 -16.35 -22.73 30.82
CA VAL A 306 -17.54 -23.59 30.92
C VAL A 306 -17.17 -25.02 31.27
N ASP A 307 -16.09 -25.56 30.74
CA ASP A 307 -15.65 -26.92 31.02
C ASP A 307 -15.05 -27.06 32.42
N ILE A 308 -14.32 -26.05 32.90
CA ILE A 308 -13.86 -25.97 34.29
C ILE A 308 -15.07 -25.96 35.25
N ASP A 309 -16.08 -25.13 34.99
CA ASP A 309 -17.28 -25.04 35.80
C ASP A 309 -18.07 -26.39 35.86
N LYS A 310 -18.11 -27.12 34.74
CA LYS A 310 -18.69 -28.45 34.66
C LYS A 310 -17.89 -29.46 35.51
N ALA A 311 -16.57 -29.42 35.42
CA ALA A 311 -15.68 -30.29 36.19
C ALA A 311 -15.85 -30.05 37.71
N ASP A 312 -15.87 -28.78 38.11
CA ASP A 312 -16.08 -28.40 39.53
C ASP A 312 -17.41 -28.90 40.09
N ARG A 313 -18.50 -28.78 39.31
CA ARG A 313 -19.82 -29.33 39.71
C ARG A 313 -19.76 -30.85 39.88
N LYS A 314 -19.09 -31.58 39.00
CA LYS A 314 -18.94 -33.04 39.07
C LYS A 314 -18.11 -33.46 40.28
N ILE A 315 -17.01 -32.77 40.57
CA ILE A 315 -16.20 -32.99 41.75
C ILE A 315 -17.05 -32.81 43.03
N SER A 316 -17.82 -31.71 43.06
CA SER A 316 -18.72 -31.43 44.16
C SER A 316 -19.78 -32.52 44.37
N ASN A 317 -20.40 -32.99 43.27
CA ASN A 317 -21.38 -34.06 43.31
C ASN A 317 -20.77 -35.40 43.78
N ALA A 318 -19.59 -35.77 43.24
CA ALA A 318 -18.88 -36.97 43.65
C ALA A 318 -18.52 -36.94 45.13
N ARG A 319 -18.10 -35.78 45.64
CA ARG A 319 -17.83 -35.60 47.10
C ARG A 319 -19.07 -35.79 47.95
N ILE A 320 -20.22 -35.27 47.52
CA ILE A 320 -21.51 -35.45 48.22
C ILE A 320 -21.88 -36.91 48.20
N ASN A 321 -21.89 -37.59 47.06
CA ASN A 321 -22.25 -38.98 46.89
C ASN A 321 -21.36 -39.92 47.73
N LEU A 322 -20.04 -39.67 47.74
CA LEU A 322 -19.12 -40.45 48.59
C LEU A 322 -19.38 -40.24 50.06
N ARG A 323 -19.72 -39.04 50.50
CA ARG A 323 -20.07 -38.76 51.90
C ARG A 323 -21.36 -39.46 52.31
N GLU A 324 -22.38 -39.42 51.45
CA GLU A 324 -23.65 -40.15 51.72
C GLU A 324 -23.38 -41.64 51.79
N PHE A 325 -22.68 -42.21 50.80
CA PHE A 325 -22.33 -43.62 50.79
C PHE A 325 -21.62 -44.06 52.08
N ILE A 326 -20.61 -43.32 52.50
CA ILE A 326 -19.86 -43.62 53.72
C ILE A 326 -20.79 -43.53 54.96
N THR A 327 -21.68 -42.52 55.05
CA THR A 327 -22.61 -42.34 56.11
C THR A 327 -23.60 -43.52 56.24
N ASP A 328 -24.17 -43.89 55.06
CA ASP A 328 -25.12 -45.00 54.95
C ASP A 328 -24.45 -46.34 55.29
N LEU A 329 -23.26 -46.57 54.81
CA LEU A 329 -22.48 -47.78 55.10
C LEU A 329 -22.22 -47.94 56.54
N PHE A 330 -21.80 -46.90 57.27
CA PHE A 330 -21.56 -46.96 58.66
C PHE A 330 -22.89 -47.08 59.53
N THR A 331 -23.93 -46.40 59.04
CA THR A 331 -25.25 -46.54 59.69
C THR A 331 -25.76 -47.96 59.57
N ASP A 332 -25.67 -48.58 58.41
CA ASP A 332 -26.04 -49.98 58.20
C ASP A 332 -25.23 -50.93 59.09
N LEU A 333 -23.92 -50.73 59.15
CA LEU A 333 -23.04 -51.54 60.03
C LEU A 333 -23.42 -51.42 61.47
N ILE A 334 -23.73 -50.23 61.98
CA ILE A 334 -24.16 -50.02 63.37
C ILE A 334 -25.48 -50.74 63.62
N LEU A 335 -26.47 -50.58 62.75
CA LEU A 335 -27.76 -51.24 62.88
C LEU A 335 -27.65 -52.78 62.87
N GLN A 336 -26.77 -53.32 62.04
CA GLN A 336 -26.56 -54.78 62.02
C GLN A 336 -25.82 -55.28 63.24
N VAL A 337 -24.85 -54.54 63.79
CA VAL A 337 -24.17 -54.87 65.04
C VAL A 337 -25.12 -54.88 66.23
N GLU A 338 -26.04 -53.87 66.32
CA GLU A 338 -27.05 -53.80 67.37
C GLU A 338 -28.02 -55.04 67.42
N GLY A 339 -28.21 -55.67 66.23
CA GLY A 339 -29.02 -56.88 66.07
C GLY A 339 -28.28 -58.19 66.30
N THR A 340 -26.98 -58.20 66.64
CA THR A 340 -26.20 -59.43 66.85
C THR A 340 -26.01 -59.79 68.26
N ASP A 341 -25.90 -61.09 68.55
CA ASP A 341 -25.57 -61.68 69.87
C ASP A 341 -24.21 -62.38 69.77
N MET A 342 -23.78 -63.01 70.91
CA MET A 342 -22.48 -63.67 71.01
C MET A 342 -22.36 -64.89 70.07
N GLU A 343 -23.47 -65.48 69.61
CA GLU A 343 -23.46 -66.60 68.66
C GLU A 343 -23.38 -66.13 67.17
N THR A 344 -23.95 -64.99 66.86
CA THR A 344 -24.11 -64.45 65.53
C THR A 344 -23.05 -63.40 65.16
N ILE A 345 -22.31 -62.84 66.12
CA ILE A 345 -21.31 -61.75 65.88
C ILE A 345 -20.18 -62.24 64.94
N GLY A 346 -19.78 -63.48 65.00
CA GLY A 346 -18.76 -64.04 64.06
C GLY A 346 -19.22 -64.06 62.62
N ALA A 347 -20.49 -64.41 62.39
CA ALA A 347 -21.08 -64.37 61.07
C ALA A 347 -21.20 -62.95 60.53
N PHE A 348 -21.55 -61.99 61.36
CA PHE A 348 -21.56 -60.55 61.03
C PHE A 348 -20.18 -60.08 60.50
N PHE A 349 -19.12 -60.37 61.28
CA PHE A 349 -17.75 -59.94 60.88
C PHE A 349 -17.38 -60.56 59.55
N HIS A 350 -17.63 -61.81 59.30
CA HIS A 350 -17.30 -62.50 58.06
C HIS A 350 -18.07 -61.91 56.86
N ILE A 351 -19.35 -61.59 57.00
CA ILE A 351 -20.21 -61.11 55.93
C ILE A 351 -19.99 -59.64 55.61
N TYR A 352 -19.86 -58.78 56.59
CA TYR A 352 -19.87 -57.34 56.45
C TYR A 352 -18.48 -56.69 56.48
N ILE A 353 -17.52 -57.28 57.19
CA ILE A 353 -16.16 -56.74 57.32
C ILE A 353 -15.18 -57.59 56.63
N GLY A 354 -15.32 -58.93 56.67
CA GLY A 354 -14.37 -59.86 55.99
C GLY A 354 -13.08 -60.07 56.82
N ASP A 355 -12.28 -61.03 56.43
CA ASP A 355 -10.97 -61.26 57.03
C ASP A 355 -10.11 -59.99 56.89
N GLU A 356 -9.60 -59.49 58.02
CA GLU A 356 -8.80 -58.27 58.11
C GLU A 356 -9.47 -57.01 57.45
N GLY A 357 -10.81 -56.98 57.33
CA GLY A 357 -11.54 -55.83 56.75
C GLY A 357 -11.67 -55.83 55.24
N ILE A 358 -11.27 -56.88 54.52
CA ILE A 358 -11.20 -56.93 53.06
C ILE A 358 -12.54 -56.64 52.39
N VAL A 359 -13.66 -57.13 52.93
CA VAL A 359 -15.01 -56.91 52.37
C VAL A 359 -15.41 -55.45 52.44
N LEU A 360 -15.19 -54.82 53.59
CA LEU A 360 -15.50 -53.42 53.82
C LEU A 360 -14.60 -52.51 52.93
N GLU A 361 -13.30 -52.78 52.89
CA GLU A 361 -12.36 -52.07 52.08
C GLU A 361 -12.74 -52.16 50.58
N THR A 362 -13.10 -53.39 50.17
CA THR A 362 -13.49 -53.55 48.73
C THR A 362 -14.76 -52.78 48.37
N ARG A 363 -15.77 -52.72 49.27
CA ARG A 363 -16.99 -51.92 49.03
C ARG A 363 -16.66 -50.44 48.92
N ILE A 364 -15.83 -49.88 49.81
CA ILE A 364 -15.41 -48.50 49.81
C ILE A 364 -14.60 -48.21 48.53
N LYS A 365 -13.66 -49.08 48.23
CA LYS A 365 -12.81 -48.90 47.03
C LYS A 365 -13.64 -48.91 45.74
N ASN A 366 -14.57 -49.84 45.56
CA ASN A 366 -15.43 -49.91 44.38
C ASN A 366 -16.29 -48.65 44.23
N GLU A 367 -16.80 -48.07 45.29
CA GLU A 367 -17.56 -46.83 45.23
C GLU A 367 -16.68 -45.63 44.85
N PHE A 368 -15.48 -45.55 45.45
CA PHE A 368 -14.49 -44.54 45.05
C PHE A 368 -14.12 -44.66 43.57
N GLU A 369 -13.83 -45.89 43.11
CA GLU A 369 -13.53 -46.13 41.70
C GLU A 369 -14.72 -45.76 40.79
N ARG A 370 -15.95 -46.01 41.20
CA ARG A 370 -17.17 -45.65 40.49
C ARG A 370 -17.29 -44.13 40.31
N GLN A 371 -17.08 -43.38 41.42
CA GLN A 371 -17.18 -41.93 41.40
C GLN A 371 -16.00 -41.27 40.69
N LEU A 372 -14.76 -41.76 40.87
CA LEU A 372 -13.55 -41.23 40.24
C LEU A 372 -13.40 -41.68 38.77
N GLY A 373 -13.84 -42.90 38.44
CA GLY A 373 -13.76 -43.41 37.06
C GLY A 373 -14.57 -42.58 36.07
N SER A 374 -15.74 -42.07 36.53
CA SER A 374 -16.52 -41.13 35.71
C SER A 374 -15.81 -39.79 35.49
N MET A 375 -14.96 -39.36 36.42
CA MET A 375 -14.19 -38.14 36.35
C MET A 375 -12.94 -38.30 35.50
N ALA A 376 -12.20 -39.40 35.60
CA ALA A 376 -10.98 -39.67 34.83
C ALA A 376 -11.24 -39.75 33.34
N HIS A 377 -12.41 -40.23 32.92
CA HIS A 377 -12.80 -40.30 31.53
C HIS A 377 -13.02 -38.90 30.88
N GLU A 378 -13.45 -37.93 31.69
CA GLU A 378 -13.68 -36.57 31.17
C GLU A 378 -12.44 -35.68 31.26
N ILE A 379 -11.58 -35.88 32.25
CA ILE A 379 -10.28 -35.20 32.27
C ILE A 379 -9.45 -35.57 31.01
N LYS A 380 -9.53 -36.83 30.57
CA LYS A 380 -8.91 -37.30 29.34
C LYS A 380 -9.51 -36.73 28.05
N LYS A 381 -10.70 -36.13 28.11
CA LYS A 381 -11.32 -35.41 26.97
C LYS A 381 -10.90 -33.94 26.91
N LEU A 382 -10.33 -33.41 27.99
CA LEU A 382 -9.84 -32.04 28.09
C LEU A 382 -8.34 -31.93 27.77
N GLU A 383 -7.62 -33.04 27.68
CA GLU A 383 -6.27 -33.16 27.12
C GLU A 383 -6.33 -33.32 25.57
#